data_df5f60786ae724d3a89c97a96bb6d635
#
_entry.id   df5f60786ae724d3a89c97a96bb6d635
#
_cell.length_a   1.000
_cell.length_b   1.000
_cell.length_c   1.000
_cell.angle_alpha   90.00
_cell.angle_beta   90.00
_cell.angle_gamma   90.00
#
_symmetry.space_group_name_H-M   'P 1'
#
loop_
_entity.id
_entity.type
_entity.pdbx_description
1 polymer ?
#
loop_
_entity_poly.entity_id
_entity_poly.type
_entity_poly.pdbx_seq_one_letter_code
_entity_poly.pdbx_strand_id
1 'polypeptide(L)'
;MKKVLLVLAAVALFTSCGKTLSGGGGEVTGVRSVAFNEPAPYGMVLIKRGSFEMGPADKDSLWGINPETKGVSFDAFWMDETEVTNAKYRQFVYWVRDSIIRERLADPAYGGNDLFKITEDKYGEPVTPHLDWSRPIPWKRANEDEIRAIESVYTVNPVTGEKTLDPKQMVYRYEWYDYTSAALRKHNLDPAARVRNTDIQVDPDEVIMISKDTAYITEEGEIVNETITRRLSGPWDFLHTRIVNIYPDESCWVNDFNNAYNEPYMRMYFSHPGYDDYPVVGVSWEQATAFCVWRTNLFKESLNFPSGQALEPFRLPTEGEWEYAARTGKN
;
A
#
# COMPACT_ATOMS: atom_id res chain seq x y z
N MET A 1 34.42 -23.42 61.45
CA MET A 1 33.24 -23.89 60.68
C MET A 1 32.07 -22.89 60.73
N LYS A 2 31.61 -22.41 61.87
CA LYS A 2 30.44 -21.44 61.91
C LYS A 2 30.68 -20.11 61.17
N LYS A 3 31.89 -19.57 61.15
CA LYS A 3 32.20 -18.31 60.42
C LYS A 3 32.25 -18.47 58.90
N VAL A 4 32.66 -19.63 58.40
CA VAL A 4 32.67 -19.97 56.97
C VAL A 4 31.24 -20.18 56.46
N LEU A 5 30.38 -20.76 57.27
CA LEU A 5 28.95 -20.95 56.90
C LEU A 5 28.21 -19.61 56.83
N LEU A 6 28.57 -18.64 57.67
CA LEU A 6 27.98 -17.30 57.65
C LEU A 6 28.41 -16.47 56.42
N VAL A 7 29.66 -16.64 55.99
CA VAL A 7 30.17 -15.99 54.76
C VAL A 7 29.54 -16.61 53.53
N LEU A 8 29.37 -17.93 53.48
CA LEU A 8 28.69 -18.62 52.39
C LEU A 8 27.19 -18.24 52.30
N ALA A 9 26.52 -18.08 53.45
CA ALA A 9 25.14 -17.62 53.48
C ALA A 9 24.99 -16.15 53.01
N ALA A 10 25.95 -15.28 53.38
CA ALA A 10 25.99 -13.90 52.92
C ALA A 10 26.26 -13.79 51.41
N VAL A 11 27.16 -14.59 50.83
CA VAL A 11 27.43 -14.65 49.39
C VAL A 11 26.20 -15.17 48.64
N ALA A 12 25.47 -16.13 49.16
CA ALA A 12 24.23 -16.63 48.55
C ALA A 12 23.11 -15.57 48.51
N LEU A 13 23.06 -14.65 49.46
CA LEU A 13 22.09 -13.57 49.49
C LEU A 13 22.40 -12.48 48.45
N PHE A 14 23.68 -12.28 48.09
CA PHE A 14 24.05 -11.30 47.05
C PHE A 14 23.93 -11.86 45.65
N THR A 15 23.87 -13.14 45.42
CA THR A 15 23.63 -13.74 44.08
C THR A 15 22.14 -13.84 43.71
N SER A 16 21.23 -13.60 44.65
CA SER A 16 19.77 -13.63 44.42
C SER A 16 19.22 -12.39 43.75
N CYS A 17 19.98 -11.30 43.63
CA CYS A 17 19.53 -10.04 42.99
C CYS A 17 20.02 -9.84 41.57
N GLY A 18 20.46 -10.88 40.87
CA GLY A 18 21.10 -10.75 39.56
C GLY A 18 20.34 -11.24 38.33
N LYS A 19 19.08 -11.60 38.46
CA LYS A 19 18.21 -11.75 37.27
C LYS A 19 17.16 -10.66 37.30
N THR A 20 17.57 -9.48 36.88
CA THR A 20 16.61 -8.56 36.29
C THR A 20 15.90 -9.34 35.17
N LEU A 21 14.63 -9.60 35.40
CA LEU A 21 13.72 -9.98 34.35
C LEU A 21 13.82 -8.88 33.27
N SER A 22 14.76 -9.05 32.31
CA SER A 22 14.84 -8.22 31.14
C SER A 22 13.65 -8.58 30.27
N GLY A 23 12.60 -7.86 30.43
CA GLY A 23 11.39 -8.06 29.64
C GLY A 23 10.32 -7.10 30.09
N GLY A 24 10.20 -5.99 29.38
CA GLY A 24 9.04 -5.11 29.44
C GLY A 24 8.95 -4.28 30.73
N GLY A 25 9.67 -3.19 30.79
CA GLY A 25 9.56 -2.01 31.67
C GLY A 25 8.52 -1.98 32.79
N GLY A 26 8.39 -3.02 33.62
CA GLY A 26 7.44 -3.05 34.72
C GLY A 26 6.02 -3.48 34.37
N GLU A 27 5.73 -3.85 33.15
CA GLU A 27 4.43 -4.39 32.78
C GLU A 27 4.30 -5.87 33.13
N VAL A 28 3.19 -6.24 33.72
CA VAL A 28 2.81 -7.64 33.99
C VAL A 28 2.32 -8.27 32.68
N THR A 29 3.20 -8.39 31.72
CA THR A 29 2.90 -9.09 30.48
C THR A 29 3.69 -10.39 30.45
N GLY A 30 3.00 -11.53 30.42
CA GLY A 30 3.61 -12.86 30.31
C GLY A 30 4.27 -13.16 28.95
N VAL A 31 4.38 -12.17 28.07
CA VAL A 31 4.92 -12.32 26.72
C VAL A 31 6.23 -11.55 26.60
N ARG A 32 7.30 -12.23 26.20
CA ARG A 32 8.55 -11.56 25.81
C ARG A 32 8.26 -10.71 24.56
N SER A 33 8.38 -9.39 24.68
CA SER A 33 8.42 -8.53 23.51
C SER A 33 9.71 -8.85 22.74
N VAL A 34 9.56 -9.38 21.53
CA VAL A 34 10.66 -9.42 20.57
C VAL A 34 10.82 -8.01 20.07
N ALA A 35 11.99 -7.41 20.28
CA ALA A 35 12.30 -6.11 19.67
C ALA A 35 12.26 -6.30 18.14
N PHE A 36 11.18 -5.85 17.52
CA PHE A 36 11.09 -5.78 16.07
C PHE A 36 11.77 -4.49 15.64
N ASN A 37 12.83 -4.63 14.84
CA ASN A 37 13.49 -3.50 14.20
C ASN A 37 13.03 -3.50 12.74
N GLU A 38 12.16 -2.58 12.40
CA GLU A 38 11.68 -2.42 11.03
C GLU A 38 12.84 -2.03 10.12
N PRO A 39 13.13 -2.81 9.06
CA PRO A 39 14.18 -2.44 8.13
C PRO A 39 13.78 -1.18 7.37
N ALA A 40 14.75 -0.30 7.13
CA ALA A 40 14.54 0.91 6.35
C ALA A 40 14.00 0.55 4.95
N PRO A 41 12.85 1.07 4.52
CA PRO A 41 12.35 0.84 3.18
C PRO A 41 13.30 1.43 2.13
N TYR A 42 13.50 0.72 1.03
CA TYR A 42 14.42 1.15 -0.01
C TYR A 42 14.02 2.49 -0.63
N GLY A 43 14.98 3.43 -0.67
CA GLY A 43 14.80 4.78 -1.23
C GLY A 43 14.03 5.74 -0.32
N MET A 44 13.82 5.39 0.95
CA MET A 44 13.21 6.26 1.94
C MET A 44 14.23 6.76 2.97
N VAL A 45 13.97 7.94 3.49
CA VAL A 45 14.71 8.56 4.59
C VAL A 45 13.83 8.67 5.83
N LEU A 46 14.42 8.51 7.00
CA LEU A 46 13.70 8.66 8.26
C LEU A 46 13.56 10.14 8.61
N ILE A 47 12.36 10.64 8.59
CA ILE A 47 12.01 11.95 9.12
C ILE A 47 11.82 11.81 10.63
N LYS A 48 12.66 12.47 11.41
CA LYS A 48 12.62 12.39 12.87
C LYS A 48 11.38 13.08 13.42
N ARG A 49 10.87 12.58 14.54
CA ARG A 49 9.76 13.22 15.25
C ARG A 49 10.10 14.66 15.63
N GLY A 50 9.11 15.52 15.59
CA GLY A 50 9.26 16.91 16.00
C GLY A 50 8.00 17.71 15.82
N SER A 51 8.11 19.02 16.00
CA SER A 51 7.01 19.96 15.81
C SER A 51 7.50 21.17 15.02
N PHE A 52 6.58 21.79 14.28
CA PHE A 52 6.84 23.01 13.54
C PHE A 52 5.57 23.86 13.44
N GLU A 53 5.71 25.09 13.03
CA GLU A 53 4.61 25.97 12.68
C GLU A 53 4.27 25.79 11.20
N MET A 54 3.13 25.15 10.95
CA MET A 54 2.55 24.92 9.62
C MET A 54 1.87 26.20 9.14
N GLY A 55 2.05 26.53 7.88
CA GLY A 55 1.44 27.68 7.26
C GLY A 55 2.45 28.60 6.55
N PRO A 56 2.02 29.69 5.92
CA PRO A 56 2.90 30.56 5.15
C PRO A 56 3.99 31.18 6.03
N ALA A 57 5.19 31.30 5.46
CA ALA A 57 6.26 32.01 6.11
C ALA A 57 5.97 33.53 6.14
N ASP A 58 6.44 34.24 7.18
CA ASP A 58 6.29 35.70 7.38
C ASP A 58 6.63 36.57 6.15
N LYS A 59 7.26 35.99 5.14
CA LYS A 59 7.70 36.68 3.92
C LYS A 59 6.67 36.59 2.77
N ASP A 60 5.64 35.81 2.87
CA ASP A 60 4.60 35.65 1.83
C ASP A 60 3.49 36.72 1.95
N SER A 61 3.88 37.95 2.25
CA SER A 61 2.99 39.12 2.34
C SER A 61 2.33 39.53 1.00
N LEU A 62 2.59 38.80 -0.07
CA LEU A 62 2.04 39.07 -1.42
C LEU A 62 0.52 38.89 -1.52
N TRP A 63 -0.11 38.15 -0.61
CA TRP A 63 -1.54 37.86 -0.66
C TRP A 63 -2.40 38.73 0.27
N GLY A 64 -1.81 39.64 1.04
CA GLY A 64 -2.56 40.60 1.90
C GLY A 64 -3.41 39.97 3.01
N ILE A 65 -3.38 38.65 3.13
CA ILE A 65 -4.05 37.88 4.16
C ILE A 65 -2.94 37.33 5.06
N ASN A 66 -3.02 37.63 6.34
CA ASN A 66 -2.09 37.07 7.34
C ASN A 66 -2.73 35.75 7.83
N PRO A 67 -2.51 34.59 7.16
CA PRO A 67 -3.11 33.35 7.59
C PRO A 67 -2.46 32.92 8.90
N GLU A 68 -3.28 32.44 9.81
CA GLU A 68 -2.81 31.96 11.10
C GLU A 68 -1.94 30.72 10.91
N THR A 69 -0.74 30.74 11.51
CA THR A 69 0.10 29.55 11.58
C THR A 69 -0.43 28.62 12.66
N LYS A 70 -0.28 27.30 12.44
CA LYS A 70 -0.72 26.26 13.36
C LYS A 70 0.46 25.41 13.82
N GLY A 71 0.68 25.33 15.13
CA GLY A 71 1.68 24.42 15.71
C GLY A 71 1.20 22.96 15.56
N VAL A 72 1.98 22.15 14.84
CA VAL A 72 1.70 20.72 14.56
C VAL A 72 2.88 19.88 14.99
N SER A 73 2.61 18.70 15.55
CA SER A 73 3.62 17.74 15.98
C SER A 73 3.45 16.43 15.21
N PHE A 74 4.55 15.82 14.82
CA PHE A 74 4.57 14.54 14.11
C PHE A 74 5.46 13.54 14.84
N ASP A 75 5.05 12.28 14.81
CA ASP A 75 5.93 11.17 15.12
C ASP A 75 6.94 10.93 13.97
N ALA A 76 7.97 10.14 14.22
CA ALA A 76 8.92 9.79 13.17
C ALA A 76 8.24 8.93 12.09
N PHE A 77 8.55 9.20 10.82
CA PHE A 77 8.02 8.44 9.69
C PHE A 77 9.05 8.31 8.57
N TRP A 78 8.87 7.30 7.72
CA TRP A 78 9.66 7.12 6.51
C TRP A 78 9.03 7.89 5.35
N MET A 79 9.85 8.59 4.59
CA MET A 79 9.43 9.33 3.40
C MET A 79 10.39 9.05 2.25
N ASP A 80 9.88 8.97 1.03
CA ASP A 80 10.75 8.86 -0.15
C ASP A 80 11.69 10.07 -0.23
N GLU A 81 12.97 9.81 -0.53
CA GLU A 81 13.99 10.84 -0.64
C GLU A 81 13.73 11.79 -1.82
N THR A 82 13.10 11.26 -2.87
CA THR A 82 12.74 11.97 -4.09
C THR A 82 11.29 11.67 -4.45
N GLU A 83 10.71 12.47 -5.34
CA GLU A 83 9.47 12.13 -6.00
C GLU A 83 9.57 10.74 -6.67
N VAL A 84 8.43 10.06 -6.83
CA VAL A 84 8.40 8.77 -7.51
C VAL A 84 8.78 8.95 -8.97
N THR A 85 9.85 8.28 -9.39
CA THR A 85 10.37 8.42 -10.77
C THR A 85 9.59 7.56 -11.76
N ASN A 86 9.72 7.89 -13.06
CA ASN A 86 9.16 7.09 -14.16
C ASN A 86 9.59 5.62 -14.07
N ALA A 87 10.87 5.35 -13.79
CA ALA A 87 11.38 3.99 -13.65
C ALA A 87 10.68 3.23 -12.52
N LYS A 88 10.49 3.86 -11.34
CA LYS A 88 9.81 3.24 -10.20
C LYS A 88 8.34 2.97 -10.49
N TYR A 89 7.65 3.96 -11.07
CA TYR A 89 6.23 3.79 -11.40
C TYR A 89 6.01 2.77 -12.53
N ARG A 90 6.93 2.71 -13.50
CA ARG A 90 6.91 1.71 -14.58
C ARG A 90 7.04 0.27 -14.08
N GLN A 91 7.75 0.03 -12.96
CA GLN A 91 7.78 -1.29 -12.34
C GLN A 91 6.39 -1.74 -11.91
N PHE A 92 5.57 -0.84 -11.37
CA PHE A 92 4.17 -1.12 -11.03
C PHE A 92 3.35 -1.45 -12.28
N VAL A 93 3.45 -0.64 -13.33
CA VAL A 93 2.75 -0.87 -14.61
C VAL A 93 3.16 -2.22 -15.21
N TYR A 94 4.45 -2.55 -15.20
CA TYR A 94 4.93 -3.84 -15.71
C TYR A 94 4.53 -5.03 -14.83
N TRP A 95 4.44 -4.84 -13.53
CA TRP A 95 3.92 -5.86 -12.65
C TRP A 95 2.44 -6.18 -12.97
N VAL A 96 1.62 -5.16 -13.20
CA VAL A 96 0.22 -5.34 -13.62
C VAL A 96 0.14 -5.97 -15.00
N ARG A 97 0.92 -5.53 -15.97
CA ARG A 97 1.04 -6.17 -17.28
C ARG A 97 1.36 -7.67 -17.15
N ASP A 98 2.35 -8.00 -16.36
CA ASP A 98 2.80 -9.38 -16.18
C ASP A 98 1.75 -10.23 -15.44
N SER A 99 0.95 -9.62 -14.55
CA SER A 99 -0.21 -10.27 -13.93
C SER A 99 -1.26 -10.64 -14.97
N ILE A 100 -1.63 -9.68 -15.82
CA ILE A 100 -2.63 -9.88 -16.88
C ILE A 100 -2.16 -10.97 -17.86
N ILE A 101 -0.88 -10.93 -18.26
CA ILE A 101 -0.31 -11.95 -19.14
C ILE A 101 -0.40 -13.34 -18.49
N ARG A 102 -0.06 -13.49 -17.19
CA ARG A 102 -0.17 -14.77 -16.48
C ARG A 102 -1.61 -15.25 -16.36
N GLU A 103 -2.56 -14.36 -16.11
CA GLU A 103 -3.98 -14.72 -16.12
C GLU A 103 -4.41 -15.30 -17.46
N ARG A 104 -3.99 -14.66 -18.59
CA ARG A 104 -4.32 -15.12 -19.94
C ARG A 104 -3.58 -16.41 -20.31
N LEU A 105 -2.34 -16.58 -19.89
CA LEU A 105 -1.59 -17.82 -20.06
C LEU A 105 -2.21 -19.00 -19.28
N ALA A 106 -2.99 -18.72 -18.25
CA ALA A 106 -3.75 -19.71 -17.51
C ALA A 106 -5.20 -19.86 -18.01
N ASP A 107 -5.66 -19.01 -18.92
CA ASP A 107 -7.05 -19.01 -19.41
C ASP A 107 -7.20 -19.97 -20.59
N PRO A 108 -8.12 -20.97 -20.53
CA PRO A 108 -8.42 -21.86 -21.65
C PRO A 108 -8.82 -21.13 -22.94
N ALA A 109 -9.39 -19.92 -22.86
CA ALA A 109 -9.75 -19.11 -24.04
C ALA A 109 -8.54 -18.73 -24.89
N TYR A 110 -7.35 -18.68 -24.31
CA TYR A 110 -6.07 -18.48 -24.99
C TYR A 110 -5.30 -19.77 -25.22
N GLY A 111 -5.93 -20.95 -25.08
CA GLY A 111 -5.22 -22.24 -25.13
C GLY A 111 -4.35 -22.49 -23.91
N GLY A 112 -4.56 -21.72 -22.85
CA GLY A 112 -3.78 -21.76 -21.62
C GLY A 112 -4.00 -23.00 -20.78
N ASN A 113 -3.17 -23.15 -19.77
CA ASN A 113 -3.22 -24.26 -18.82
C ASN A 113 -2.98 -23.74 -17.40
N ASP A 114 -3.32 -24.54 -16.41
CA ASP A 114 -3.24 -24.18 -14.99
C ASP A 114 -1.81 -23.98 -14.47
N LEU A 115 -0.79 -24.10 -15.32
CA LEU A 115 0.61 -23.99 -14.93
C LEU A 115 1.00 -22.60 -14.41
N PHE A 116 0.23 -21.56 -14.71
CA PHE A 116 0.46 -20.17 -14.24
C PHE A 116 -0.39 -19.80 -13.04
N LYS A 117 -1.17 -20.75 -12.50
CA LYS A 117 -1.98 -20.60 -11.29
C LYS A 117 -1.61 -21.68 -10.27
N ILE A 118 -1.54 -21.30 -9.02
CA ILE A 118 -1.42 -22.20 -7.88
C ILE A 118 -2.82 -22.43 -7.36
N THR A 119 -3.29 -23.67 -7.43
CA THR A 119 -4.62 -24.12 -6.97
C THR A 119 -4.55 -25.05 -5.76
N GLU A 120 -3.34 -25.58 -5.49
CA GLU A 120 -3.08 -26.49 -4.38
C GLU A 120 -1.80 -26.02 -3.64
N ASP A 121 -1.78 -26.24 -2.35
CA ASP A 121 -0.60 -25.99 -1.55
C ASP A 121 0.46 -27.09 -1.72
N LYS A 122 1.59 -26.95 -1.03
CA LYS A 122 2.69 -27.95 -1.04
C LYS A 122 2.31 -29.31 -0.47
N TYR A 123 1.14 -29.45 0.15
CA TYR A 123 0.60 -30.68 0.71
C TYR A 123 -0.52 -31.28 -0.16
N GLY A 124 -0.90 -30.63 -1.26
CA GLY A 124 -1.99 -31.02 -2.13
C GLY A 124 -3.38 -30.58 -1.64
N GLU A 125 -3.44 -29.68 -0.65
CA GLU A 125 -4.72 -29.13 -0.19
C GLU A 125 -5.15 -27.96 -1.12
N PRO A 126 -6.43 -27.87 -1.48
CA PRO A 126 -6.93 -26.83 -2.35
C PRO A 126 -6.81 -25.45 -1.67
N VAL A 127 -6.24 -24.49 -2.38
CA VAL A 127 -6.15 -23.09 -1.96
C VAL A 127 -6.90 -22.19 -2.93
N THR A 128 -7.22 -20.98 -2.49
CA THR A 128 -7.76 -19.96 -3.39
C THR A 128 -6.81 -19.77 -4.56
N PRO A 129 -7.25 -19.95 -5.81
CA PRO A 129 -6.38 -19.82 -6.98
C PRO A 129 -5.70 -18.46 -7.03
N HIS A 130 -4.38 -18.45 -7.16
CA HIS A 130 -3.57 -17.25 -7.31
C HIS A 130 -2.45 -17.46 -8.33
N LEU A 131 -1.88 -16.35 -8.84
CA LEU A 131 -0.87 -16.42 -9.89
C LEU A 131 0.45 -16.99 -9.38
N ASP A 132 1.07 -17.86 -10.17
CA ASP A 132 2.41 -18.37 -9.94
C ASP A 132 3.46 -17.39 -10.49
N TRP A 133 4.06 -16.61 -9.61
CA TRP A 133 5.15 -15.68 -9.96
C TRP A 133 6.51 -16.36 -10.10
N SER A 134 6.68 -17.58 -9.62
CA SER A 134 7.93 -18.33 -9.75
C SER A 134 8.19 -18.77 -11.19
N ARG A 135 7.13 -18.91 -11.99
CA ARG A 135 7.20 -19.30 -13.38
C ARG A 135 7.47 -18.09 -14.29
N PRO A 136 8.54 -18.10 -15.09
CA PRO A 136 8.83 -17.01 -16.02
C PRO A 136 7.84 -17.00 -17.20
N ILE A 137 7.46 -15.81 -17.65
CA ILE A 137 6.70 -15.64 -18.90
C ILE A 137 7.58 -16.03 -20.08
N PRO A 138 7.10 -16.82 -21.06
CA PRO A 138 7.88 -17.35 -22.18
C PRO A 138 8.09 -16.31 -23.29
N TRP A 139 8.81 -15.22 -23.02
CA TRP A 139 9.02 -14.13 -23.99
C TRP A 139 9.72 -14.54 -25.29
N LYS A 140 10.59 -15.56 -25.27
CA LYS A 140 11.46 -15.91 -26.40
C LYS A 140 11.13 -17.23 -27.09
N ARG A 141 10.39 -18.12 -26.42
CA ARG A 141 10.10 -19.48 -26.88
C ARG A 141 8.64 -19.85 -26.66
N ALA A 142 7.77 -18.88 -26.86
CA ALA A 142 6.34 -19.07 -26.75
C ALA A 142 5.77 -19.83 -27.96
N ASN A 143 4.81 -20.68 -27.73
CA ASN A 143 3.97 -21.25 -28.77
C ASN A 143 2.96 -20.21 -29.31
N GLU A 144 2.16 -20.54 -30.31
CA GLU A 144 1.22 -19.59 -30.93
C GLU A 144 0.15 -19.08 -29.96
N ASP A 145 -0.35 -19.92 -29.06
CA ASP A 145 -1.32 -19.53 -28.05
C ASP A 145 -0.72 -18.63 -26.98
N GLU A 146 0.49 -18.94 -26.53
CA GLU A 146 1.25 -18.10 -25.59
C GLU A 146 1.60 -16.73 -26.20
N ILE A 147 1.98 -16.70 -27.47
CA ILE A 147 2.21 -15.45 -28.21
C ILE A 147 0.93 -14.62 -28.23
N ARG A 148 -0.20 -15.22 -28.56
CA ARG A 148 -1.49 -14.53 -28.57
C ARG A 148 -1.86 -13.95 -27.19
N ALA A 149 -1.63 -14.71 -26.12
CA ALA A 149 -1.85 -14.25 -24.75
C ALA A 149 -0.94 -13.06 -24.39
N ILE A 150 0.36 -13.16 -24.72
CA ILE A 150 1.33 -12.10 -24.47
C ILE A 150 1.03 -10.85 -25.30
N GLU A 151 0.71 -11.02 -26.58
CA GLU A 151 0.47 -9.91 -27.50
C GLU A 151 -0.82 -9.17 -27.23
N SER A 152 -1.79 -9.80 -26.59
CA SER A 152 -3.10 -9.24 -26.31
C SER A 152 -3.08 -8.01 -25.39
N VAL A 153 -2.01 -7.77 -24.63
CA VAL A 153 -1.83 -6.57 -23.76
C VAL A 153 -1.21 -5.38 -24.51
N TYR A 154 -0.89 -5.56 -25.79
CA TYR A 154 -0.26 -4.52 -26.60
C TYR A 154 -1.21 -4.06 -27.71
N THR A 155 -1.05 -2.82 -28.11
CA THR A 155 -1.63 -2.24 -29.33
C THR A 155 -0.52 -2.02 -30.35
N VAL A 156 -0.87 -2.17 -31.62
CA VAL A 156 0.04 -1.88 -32.73
C VAL A 156 -0.46 -0.64 -33.44
N ASN A 157 0.38 0.37 -33.55
CA ASN A 157 0.05 1.57 -34.32
C ASN A 157 -0.07 1.15 -35.81
N PRO A 158 -1.24 1.36 -36.43
CA PRO A 158 -1.49 0.91 -37.82
C PRO A 158 -0.63 1.62 -38.85
N VAL A 159 -0.07 2.78 -38.52
CA VAL A 159 0.75 3.59 -39.45
C VAL A 159 2.23 3.30 -39.30
N THR A 160 2.73 3.26 -38.05
CA THR A 160 4.17 3.07 -37.77
C THR A 160 4.55 1.62 -37.57
N GLY A 161 3.60 0.73 -37.31
CA GLY A 161 3.84 -0.66 -36.90
C GLY A 161 4.44 -0.79 -35.49
N GLU A 162 4.57 0.30 -34.77
CA GLU A 162 5.12 0.32 -33.41
C GLU A 162 4.16 -0.36 -32.44
N LYS A 163 4.71 -1.26 -31.62
CA LYS A 163 3.98 -2.00 -30.62
C LYS A 163 4.14 -1.34 -29.27
N THR A 164 3.07 -0.82 -28.72
CA THR A 164 3.00 -0.14 -27.42
C THR A 164 2.07 -0.86 -26.47
N LEU A 165 2.30 -0.71 -25.18
CA LEU A 165 1.40 -1.25 -24.14
C LEU A 165 0.03 -0.57 -24.28
N ASP A 166 -1.05 -1.34 -24.17
CA ASP A 166 -2.41 -0.80 -24.19
C ASP A 166 -2.77 -0.17 -22.83
N PRO A 167 -2.85 1.17 -22.75
CA PRO A 167 -3.16 1.85 -21.50
C PRO A 167 -4.49 1.41 -20.87
N LYS A 168 -5.50 1.09 -21.71
CA LYS A 168 -6.85 0.72 -21.24
C LYS A 168 -6.88 -0.58 -20.46
N GLN A 169 -5.93 -1.46 -20.72
CA GLN A 169 -5.87 -2.76 -20.05
C GLN A 169 -5.08 -2.75 -18.75
N MET A 170 -4.34 -1.66 -18.48
CA MET A 170 -3.54 -1.56 -17.27
C MET A 170 -4.40 -1.24 -16.06
N VAL A 171 -5.17 -2.24 -15.64
CA VAL A 171 -6.15 -2.14 -14.56
C VAL A 171 -5.67 -2.91 -13.34
N TYR A 172 -5.64 -2.25 -12.21
CA TYR A 172 -5.24 -2.83 -10.94
C TYR A 172 -6.40 -2.83 -9.96
N ARG A 173 -6.73 -4.02 -9.42
CA ARG A 173 -7.69 -4.20 -8.35
C ARG A 173 -6.94 -4.37 -7.04
N TYR A 174 -7.35 -3.63 -6.02
CA TYR A 174 -6.83 -3.79 -4.68
C TYR A 174 -7.93 -3.74 -3.63
N GLU A 175 -7.61 -4.31 -2.47
CA GLU A 175 -8.51 -4.37 -1.33
C GLU A 175 -7.80 -3.84 -0.10
N TRP A 176 -8.53 -3.19 0.78
CA TRP A 176 -8.01 -2.77 2.08
C TRP A 176 -9.08 -2.96 3.14
N TYR A 177 -8.63 -3.21 4.36
CA TYR A 177 -9.50 -3.38 5.52
C TYR A 177 -9.55 -2.09 6.31
N ASP A 178 -10.74 -1.53 6.55
CA ASP A 178 -10.93 -0.33 7.36
C ASP A 178 -10.93 -0.68 8.85
N TYR A 179 -9.73 -0.77 9.40
CA TYR A 179 -9.53 -1.03 10.84
C TYR A 179 -10.12 0.09 11.71
N THR A 180 -10.15 1.33 11.22
CA THR A 180 -10.65 2.48 11.95
C THR A 180 -12.15 2.35 12.20
N SER A 181 -12.91 2.08 11.13
CA SER A 181 -14.36 1.85 11.25
C SER A 181 -14.66 0.57 12.01
N ALA A 182 -13.88 -0.51 11.78
CA ALA A 182 -14.06 -1.78 12.47
C ALA A 182 -13.85 -1.66 13.99
N ALA A 183 -12.94 -0.79 14.44
CA ALA A 183 -12.63 -0.57 15.85
C ALA A 183 -13.66 0.32 16.58
N LEU A 184 -14.58 0.96 15.86
CA LEU A 184 -15.58 1.82 16.49
C LEU A 184 -16.57 1.00 17.30
N ARG A 185 -16.81 1.37 18.55
CA ARG A 185 -17.79 0.70 19.43
C ARG A 185 -19.17 0.57 18.81
N LYS A 186 -19.63 1.64 18.14
CA LYS A 186 -20.94 1.66 17.48
C LYS A 186 -21.09 0.59 16.39
N HIS A 187 -19.99 0.04 15.90
CA HIS A 187 -19.95 -1.02 14.88
C HIS A 187 -19.77 -2.43 15.48
N ASN A 188 -19.78 -2.56 16.82
CA ASN A 188 -19.75 -3.87 17.44
C ASN A 188 -21.08 -4.59 17.26
N LEU A 189 -21.05 -5.84 16.80
CA LEU A 189 -22.24 -6.66 16.59
C LEU A 189 -22.90 -7.04 17.92
N ASP A 190 -22.14 -7.10 19.01
CA ASP A 190 -22.71 -7.31 20.36
C ASP A 190 -23.27 -5.97 20.90
N PRO A 191 -24.60 -5.86 21.10
CA PRO A 191 -25.21 -4.67 21.66
C PRO A 191 -24.64 -4.26 23.02
N ALA A 192 -24.28 -5.22 23.86
CA ALA A 192 -23.72 -4.95 25.19
C ALA A 192 -22.34 -4.26 25.11
N ALA A 193 -21.56 -4.54 24.07
CA ALA A 193 -20.24 -3.94 23.86
C ALA A 193 -20.30 -2.52 23.26
N ARG A 194 -21.47 -2.07 22.75
CA ARG A 194 -21.63 -0.75 22.14
C ARG A 194 -21.64 0.37 23.16
N VAL A 195 -22.10 0.12 24.38
CA VAL A 195 -22.23 1.12 25.43
C VAL A 195 -21.14 1.01 26.48
N ARG A 196 -20.73 2.17 27.00
CA ARG A 196 -19.82 2.26 28.15
C ARG A 196 -20.54 2.12 29.49
N ASN A 197 -21.79 2.59 29.54
CA ASN A 197 -22.59 2.65 30.75
C ASN A 197 -23.69 1.60 30.66
N THR A 198 -23.74 0.70 31.63
CA THR A 198 -24.74 -0.38 31.72
C THR A 198 -26.16 0.16 31.97
N ASP A 199 -26.32 1.46 32.35
CA ASP A 199 -27.62 2.08 32.57
C ASP A 199 -28.31 2.50 31.26
N ILE A 200 -27.60 2.44 30.12
CA ILE A 200 -28.16 2.75 28.81
C ILE A 200 -28.63 1.44 28.17
N GLN A 201 -29.95 1.34 27.98
CA GLN A 201 -30.50 0.23 27.18
C GLN A 201 -30.22 0.47 25.71
N VAL A 202 -29.55 -0.47 25.07
CA VAL A 202 -29.37 -0.50 23.62
C VAL A 202 -30.42 -1.43 23.05
N ASP A 203 -31.08 -0.97 21.99
CA ASP A 203 -31.98 -1.83 21.22
C ASP A 203 -31.15 -2.99 20.62
N PRO A 204 -31.41 -4.25 21.03
CA PRO A 204 -30.68 -5.38 20.50
C PRO A 204 -30.96 -5.60 19.00
N ASP A 205 -32.08 -5.08 18.49
CA ASP A 205 -32.51 -5.21 17.10
C ASP A 205 -32.06 -4.01 16.22
N GLU A 206 -31.31 -3.07 16.81
CA GLU A 206 -30.79 -1.91 16.08
C GLU A 206 -29.92 -2.36 14.91
N VAL A 207 -30.32 -1.95 13.71
CA VAL A 207 -29.61 -2.26 12.47
C VAL A 207 -28.46 -1.27 12.30
N ILE A 208 -27.23 -1.78 12.37
CA ILE A 208 -26.03 -0.97 12.10
C ILE A 208 -25.84 -0.88 10.61
N MET A 209 -25.83 0.35 10.08
CA MET A 209 -25.50 0.62 8.68
C MET A 209 -24.08 1.13 8.57
N ILE A 210 -23.35 0.62 7.58
CA ILE A 210 -21.98 1.03 7.26
C ILE A 210 -21.86 1.38 5.79
N SER A 211 -20.92 2.26 5.48
CA SER A 211 -20.50 2.54 4.10
C SER A 211 -19.36 1.62 3.71
N LYS A 212 -19.45 1.03 2.53
CA LYS A 212 -18.44 0.13 1.95
C LYS A 212 -18.14 0.55 0.53
N ASP A 213 -16.87 0.75 0.22
CA ASP A 213 -16.43 0.94 -1.16
C ASP A 213 -16.38 -0.41 -1.86
N THR A 214 -17.01 -0.47 -3.01
CA THR A 214 -17.03 -1.65 -3.89
C THR A 214 -16.70 -1.24 -5.31
N ALA A 215 -16.15 -2.17 -6.08
CA ALA A 215 -15.78 -1.90 -7.45
C ALA A 215 -16.00 -3.12 -8.32
N TYR A 216 -16.45 -2.89 -9.54
CA TYR A 216 -16.61 -3.92 -10.57
C TYR A 216 -16.34 -3.35 -11.95
N ILE A 217 -16.19 -4.23 -12.92
CA ILE A 217 -16.06 -3.88 -14.33
C ILE A 217 -17.35 -4.30 -15.02
N THR A 218 -17.96 -3.38 -15.77
CA THR A 218 -19.20 -3.66 -16.53
C THR A 218 -18.92 -4.59 -17.71
N GLU A 219 -19.98 -5.10 -18.34
CA GLU A 219 -19.86 -5.93 -19.56
C GLU A 219 -19.22 -5.16 -20.72
N GLU A 220 -19.36 -3.84 -20.75
CA GLU A 220 -18.74 -2.94 -21.71
C GLU A 220 -17.26 -2.63 -21.40
N GLY A 221 -16.75 -3.12 -20.25
CA GLY A 221 -15.37 -2.91 -19.81
C GLY A 221 -15.13 -1.60 -19.05
N GLU A 222 -16.18 -0.91 -18.61
CA GLU A 222 -16.06 0.31 -17.82
C GLU A 222 -15.83 -0.01 -16.35
N ILE A 223 -14.93 0.73 -15.72
CA ILE A 223 -14.61 0.61 -14.30
C ILE A 223 -15.62 1.43 -13.49
N VAL A 224 -16.36 0.76 -12.62
CA VAL A 224 -17.29 1.41 -11.69
C VAL A 224 -16.76 1.25 -10.27
N ASN A 225 -16.49 2.37 -9.61
CA ASN A 225 -16.18 2.44 -8.18
C ASN A 225 -17.32 3.18 -7.49
N GLU A 226 -17.97 2.54 -6.54
CA GLU A 226 -19.10 3.12 -5.82
C GLU A 226 -19.03 2.85 -4.32
N THR A 227 -19.59 3.74 -3.54
CA THR A 227 -19.76 3.54 -2.09
C THR A 227 -21.19 3.15 -1.81
N ILE A 228 -21.39 1.91 -1.39
CA ILE A 228 -22.70 1.37 -1.01
C ILE A 228 -22.89 1.46 0.51
N THR A 229 -24.15 1.70 0.92
CA THR A 229 -24.53 1.60 2.32
C THR A 229 -25.23 0.27 2.54
N ARG A 230 -24.74 -0.53 3.48
CA ARG A 230 -25.29 -1.86 3.78
C ARG A 230 -25.34 -2.12 5.28
N ARG A 231 -26.18 -3.11 5.64
CA ARG A 231 -26.23 -3.60 7.02
C ARG A 231 -24.91 -4.29 7.38
N LEU A 232 -24.38 -3.98 8.55
CA LEU A 232 -23.24 -4.70 9.12
C LEU A 232 -23.67 -6.12 9.52
N SER A 233 -23.02 -7.12 8.97
CA SER A 233 -23.26 -8.53 9.22
C SER A 233 -22.03 -9.29 9.73
N GLY A 234 -20.84 -8.75 9.49
CA GLY A 234 -19.59 -9.39 9.91
C GLY A 234 -18.33 -8.58 9.59
N PRO A 235 -17.15 -9.09 9.95
CA PRO A 235 -15.88 -8.41 9.71
C PRO A 235 -15.61 -8.09 8.25
N TRP A 236 -16.11 -8.92 7.33
CA TRP A 236 -15.93 -8.77 5.88
C TRP A 236 -16.59 -7.52 5.30
N ASP A 237 -17.50 -6.91 6.05
CA ASP A 237 -18.18 -5.71 5.61
C ASP A 237 -17.25 -4.47 5.65
N PHE A 238 -16.13 -4.54 6.40
CA PHE A 238 -15.08 -3.53 6.45
C PHE A 238 -13.97 -3.74 5.41
N LEU A 239 -14.09 -4.78 4.56
CA LEU A 239 -13.18 -4.98 3.45
C LEU A 239 -13.66 -4.18 2.25
N HIS A 240 -12.95 -3.13 1.90
CA HIS A 240 -13.20 -2.27 0.76
C HIS A 240 -12.46 -2.77 -0.47
N THR A 241 -12.99 -2.49 -1.65
CA THR A 241 -12.39 -2.85 -2.93
C THR A 241 -12.39 -1.64 -3.86
N ARG A 242 -11.31 -1.45 -4.59
CA ARG A 242 -11.21 -0.44 -5.66
C ARG A 242 -10.51 -1.00 -6.88
N ILE A 243 -10.92 -0.53 -8.04
CA ILE A 243 -10.32 -0.86 -9.34
C ILE A 243 -9.87 0.46 -9.97
N VAL A 244 -8.62 0.53 -10.41
CA VAL A 244 -8.03 1.74 -10.98
C VAL A 244 -7.26 1.38 -12.24
N ASN A 245 -7.48 2.14 -13.32
CA ASN A 245 -6.54 2.14 -14.43
C ASN A 245 -5.28 2.89 -13.99
N ILE A 246 -4.13 2.21 -14.05
CA ILE A 246 -2.88 2.71 -13.46
C ILE A 246 -1.93 3.33 -14.47
N TYR A 247 -2.28 3.33 -15.77
CA TYR A 247 -1.41 3.93 -16.76
C TYR A 247 -1.47 5.47 -16.66
N PRO A 248 -0.34 6.17 -16.60
CA PRO A 248 -0.33 7.63 -16.51
C PRO A 248 -1.03 8.29 -17.70
N ASP A 249 -1.69 9.41 -17.46
CA ASP A 249 -2.28 10.22 -18.54
C ASP A 249 -1.18 11.03 -19.25
N GLU A 250 -0.71 10.50 -20.37
CA GLU A 250 0.31 11.15 -21.19
C GLU A 250 -0.24 12.41 -21.89
N SER A 251 -1.57 12.57 -21.99
CA SER A 251 -2.19 13.74 -22.63
C SER A 251 -2.06 15.03 -21.82
N CYS A 252 -1.72 14.96 -20.55
CA CYS A 252 -1.50 16.13 -19.67
C CYS A 252 -0.47 17.10 -20.25
N TRP A 253 0.53 16.62 -20.99
CA TRP A 253 1.56 17.44 -21.63
C TRP A 253 1.01 18.37 -22.71
N VAL A 254 -0.10 18.02 -23.35
CA VAL A 254 -0.72 18.77 -24.45
C VAL A 254 -1.95 19.52 -23.98
N ASN A 255 -2.78 18.89 -23.13
CA ASN A 255 -4.04 19.47 -22.66
C ASN A 255 -3.82 20.70 -21.78
N ASP A 256 -2.82 20.69 -20.92
CA ASP A 256 -2.53 21.79 -20.01
C ASP A 256 -1.75 22.94 -20.67
N PHE A 257 -1.10 22.67 -21.81
CA PHE A 257 -0.21 23.61 -22.50
C PHE A 257 -0.46 23.62 -23.99
N ASN A 258 -1.67 23.99 -24.42
CA ASN A 258 -2.15 23.92 -25.80
C ASN A 258 -1.27 24.63 -26.87
N ASN A 259 -0.42 25.56 -26.47
CA ASN A 259 0.49 26.28 -27.35
C ASN A 259 1.95 25.89 -27.20
N ALA A 260 2.25 24.88 -26.39
CA ALA A 260 3.61 24.38 -26.19
C ALA A 260 3.86 23.19 -27.13
N TYR A 261 5.07 23.13 -27.71
CA TYR A 261 5.51 21.99 -28.54
C TYR A 261 5.89 20.80 -27.67
N ASN A 262 4.95 20.32 -26.83
CA ASN A 262 5.18 19.26 -25.85
C ASN A 262 4.81 17.86 -26.36
N GLU A 263 4.40 17.71 -27.63
CA GLU A 263 4.06 16.41 -28.22
C GLU A 263 5.15 15.34 -28.06
N PRO A 264 6.46 15.66 -28.15
CA PRO A 264 7.49 14.67 -27.88
C PRO A 264 7.48 14.13 -26.45
N TYR A 265 7.16 14.98 -25.46
CA TYR A 265 7.02 14.54 -24.06
C TYR A 265 5.80 13.63 -23.88
N MET A 266 4.66 13.96 -24.48
CA MET A 266 3.48 13.12 -24.48
C MET A 266 3.79 11.69 -24.97
N ARG A 267 4.63 11.54 -25.99
CA ARG A 267 4.94 10.24 -26.59
C ARG A 267 6.03 9.47 -25.86
N MET A 268 6.98 10.14 -25.23
CA MET A 268 8.23 9.50 -24.78
C MET A 268 8.53 9.69 -23.31
N TYR A 269 7.95 10.65 -22.62
CA TYR A 269 8.36 11.00 -21.27
C TYR A 269 8.22 9.84 -20.29
N PHE A 270 7.11 9.12 -20.36
CA PHE A 270 6.91 7.97 -19.47
C PHE A 270 7.68 6.71 -19.93
N SER A 271 7.80 6.49 -21.22
CA SER A 271 8.28 5.22 -21.78
C SER A 271 9.79 5.19 -22.06
N HIS A 272 10.41 6.34 -22.36
CA HIS A 272 11.80 6.39 -22.81
C HIS A 272 12.80 6.36 -21.64
N PRO A 273 13.84 5.51 -21.70
CA PRO A 273 14.83 5.36 -20.61
C PRO A 273 15.57 6.65 -20.22
N GLY A 274 15.67 7.61 -21.14
CA GLY A 274 16.30 8.92 -20.85
C GLY A 274 15.59 9.73 -19.77
N TYR A 275 14.34 9.39 -19.45
CA TYR A 275 13.53 10.03 -18.40
C TYR A 275 13.29 9.13 -17.20
N ASP A 276 14.07 8.05 -17.03
CA ASP A 276 13.90 7.08 -15.95
C ASP A 276 13.95 7.69 -14.57
N ASP A 277 14.88 8.61 -14.36
CA ASP A 277 15.12 9.27 -13.07
C ASP A 277 14.29 10.56 -12.88
N TYR A 278 13.45 10.92 -13.85
CA TYR A 278 12.56 12.06 -13.75
C TYR A 278 11.25 11.68 -13.04
N PRO A 279 10.59 12.63 -12.37
CA PRO A 279 9.32 12.38 -11.69
C PRO A 279 8.25 11.87 -12.67
N VAL A 280 7.43 10.93 -12.24
CA VAL A 280 6.27 10.51 -13.03
C VAL A 280 5.24 11.64 -13.06
N VAL A 281 4.67 11.90 -14.25
CA VAL A 281 3.67 12.95 -14.51
C VAL A 281 2.41 12.31 -15.07
N GLY A 282 1.25 12.95 -14.90
CA GLY A 282 -0.04 12.43 -15.37
C GLY A 282 -0.62 11.34 -14.48
N VAL A 283 -0.26 11.32 -13.21
CA VAL A 283 -0.76 10.33 -12.22
C VAL A 283 -1.81 10.99 -11.33
N SER A 284 -3.01 10.42 -11.28
CA SER A 284 -4.08 10.85 -10.39
C SER A 284 -3.83 10.43 -8.94
N TRP A 285 -4.60 11.01 -8.01
CA TRP A 285 -4.56 10.63 -6.60
C TRP A 285 -4.89 9.14 -6.37
N GLU A 286 -5.88 8.62 -7.11
CA GLU A 286 -6.27 7.20 -7.04
C GLU A 286 -5.15 6.29 -7.54
N GLN A 287 -4.49 6.67 -8.61
CA GLN A 287 -3.34 5.94 -9.17
C GLN A 287 -2.15 5.95 -8.21
N ALA A 288 -1.86 7.08 -7.59
CA ALA A 288 -0.80 7.21 -6.59
C ALA A 288 -1.11 6.37 -5.34
N THR A 289 -2.37 6.34 -4.90
CA THR A 289 -2.81 5.49 -3.79
C THR A 289 -2.68 4.00 -4.14
N ALA A 290 -3.08 3.61 -5.34
CA ALA A 290 -2.92 2.23 -5.83
C ALA A 290 -1.44 1.80 -5.85
N PHE A 291 -0.53 2.69 -6.27
CA PHE A 291 0.91 2.48 -6.21
C PHE A 291 1.40 2.24 -4.78
N CYS A 292 0.94 3.03 -3.81
CA CYS A 292 1.28 2.86 -2.40
C CYS A 292 0.85 1.49 -1.87
N VAL A 293 -0.37 1.03 -2.21
CA VAL A 293 -0.87 -0.29 -1.81
C VAL A 293 -0.03 -1.41 -2.45
N TRP A 294 0.24 -1.33 -3.75
CA TRP A 294 1.10 -2.29 -4.45
C TRP A 294 2.49 -2.38 -3.81
N ARG A 295 3.12 -1.23 -3.57
CA ARG A 295 4.45 -1.16 -2.94
C ARG A 295 4.46 -1.74 -1.53
N THR A 296 3.37 -1.53 -0.76
CA THR A 296 3.21 -2.14 0.58
C THR A 296 3.20 -3.65 0.50
N ASN A 297 2.46 -4.22 -0.45
CA ASN A 297 2.39 -5.67 -0.64
C ASN A 297 3.74 -6.25 -1.06
N LEU A 298 4.41 -5.60 -2.01
CA LEU A 298 5.76 -5.98 -2.46
C LEU A 298 6.77 -5.95 -1.30
N PHE A 299 6.70 -4.93 -0.46
CA PHE A 299 7.57 -4.81 0.71
C PHE A 299 7.30 -5.92 1.73
N LYS A 300 6.04 -6.23 2.03
CA LYS A 300 5.66 -7.35 2.90
C LYS A 300 6.19 -8.68 2.39
N GLU A 301 6.06 -8.94 1.11
CA GLU A 301 6.58 -10.16 0.48
C GLU A 301 8.10 -10.25 0.59
N SER A 302 8.81 -9.14 0.35
CA SER A 302 10.29 -9.11 0.41
C SER A 302 10.85 -9.40 1.80
N LEU A 303 10.11 -9.06 2.85
CA LEU A 303 10.49 -9.28 4.24
C LEU A 303 10.11 -10.67 4.75
N ASN A 304 9.41 -11.50 3.97
CA ASN A 304 8.73 -12.70 4.48
C ASN A 304 7.97 -12.40 5.78
N PHE A 305 7.20 -11.32 5.79
CA PHE A 305 6.59 -10.75 6.97
C PHE A 305 5.68 -11.78 7.64
N PRO A 306 5.82 -12.04 8.95
CA PRO A 306 5.02 -13.07 9.63
C PRO A 306 3.53 -12.75 9.52
N SER A 307 2.73 -13.77 9.18
CA SER A 307 1.28 -13.63 9.18
C SER A 307 0.79 -13.21 10.57
N GLY A 308 -0.04 -12.18 10.64
CA GLY A 308 -0.60 -11.65 11.89
C GLY A 308 0.14 -10.46 12.50
N GLN A 309 1.29 -10.04 11.96
CA GLN A 309 1.87 -8.75 12.30
C GLN A 309 1.34 -7.67 11.36
N ALA A 310 0.99 -6.51 11.90
CA ALA A 310 0.60 -5.35 11.11
C ALA A 310 1.84 -4.55 10.73
N LEU A 311 2.04 -4.32 9.44
CA LEU A 311 2.96 -3.33 8.92
C LEU A 311 2.14 -2.12 8.50
N GLU A 312 2.55 -0.93 8.94
CA GLU A 312 1.93 0.31 8.47
C GLU A 312 2.05 0.41 6.94
N PRO A 313 0.93 0.59 6.22
CA PRO A 313 0.97 0.65 4.78
C PRO A 313 1.62 1.96 4.30
N PHE A 314 2.33 1.88 3.18
CA PHE A 314 2.72 3.09 2.47
C PHE A 314 1.47 3.86 2.04
N ARG A 315 1.51 5.16 2.18
CA ARG A 315 0.43 6.09 1.81
C ARG A 315 1.00 7.41 1.32
N LEU A 316 0.17 8.21 0.72
CA LEU A 316 0.54 9.59 0.43
C LEU A 316 0.73 10.35 1.76
N PRO A 317 1.71 11.25 1.84
CA PRO A 317 1.88 12.10 3.01
C PRO A 317 0.68 13.04 3.16
N THR A 318 0.38 13.40 4.39
CA THR A 318 -0.51 14.53 4.66
C THR A 318 0.20 15.85 4.31
N GLU A 319 -0.57 16.91 4.10
CA GLU A 319 -0.03 18.25 3.84
C GLU A 319 1.00 18.66 4.91
N GLY A 320 0.67 18.43 6.19
CA GLY A 320 1.56 18.76 7.29
C GLY A 320 2.84 17.91 7.33
N GLU A 321 2.78 16.62 7.04
CA GLU A 321 3.96 15.76 6.95
C GLU A 321 4.88 16.20 5.81
N TRP A 322 4.28 16.53 4.66
CA TRP A 322 5.02 17.00 3.49
C TRP A 322 5.73 18.33 3.77
N GLU A 323 5.01 19.29 4.35
CA GLU A 323 5.56 20.60 4.71
C GLU A 323 6.64 20.48 5.81
N TYR A 324 6.40 19.61 6.83
CA TYR A 324 7.38 19.33 7.87
C TYR A 324 8.67 18.77 7.31
N ALA A 325 8.60 17.76 6.43
CA ALA A 325 9.77 17.17 5.80
C ALA A 325 10.54 18.18 4.95
N ALA A 326 9.85 19.06 4.20
CA ALA A 326 10.46 20.08 3.37
C ALA A 326 11.17 21.18 4.20
N ARG A 327 10.65 21.53 5.37
CA ARG A 327 11.22 22.60 6.22
C ARG A 327 12.32 22.13 7.15
N THR A 328 12.25 20.90 7.66
CA THR A 328 13.21 20.37 8.64
C THR A 328 14.51 19.87 8.02
N GLY A 329 14.58 19.68 6.72
CA GLY A 329 15.79 19.27 6.02
C GLY A 329 16.91 20.33 5.96
N LYS A 330 16.77 21.45 6.67
CA LYS A 330 17.73 22.57 6.68
C LYS A 330 18.44 22.77 8.01
N ASN A 331 18.38 21.79 8.94
CA ASN A 331 19.14 21.87 10.20
C ASN A 331 20.23 20.82 10.27
#